data_15f0dd3f4e4dbd31e9afaa8049ee8dd8
#
_entry.id   15f0dd3f4e4dbd31e9afaa8049ee8dd8
#
_cell.length_a   1.000
_cell.length_b   1.000
_cell.length_c   1.000
_cell.angle_alpha   90.00
_cell.angle_beta   90.00
_cell.angle_gamma   90.00
#
_symmetry.space_group_name_H-M   'P 1'
#
loop_
_entity.id
_entity.type
_entity.pdbx_description
1 polymer ?
#
loop_
_entity_poly.entity_id
_entity_poly.type
_entity_poly.pdbx_seq_one_letter_code
_entity_poly.pdbx_strand_id
1 'polypeptide(L)' 'LSPRQFLKDLRINKGKELLKHGLNVSQVCFEVGYESLPTFCNAFKRATGYSPREYQNLNKSNLE' A
#
# COMPACT_ATOMS: atom_id res chain seq x y z
N LEU A 1 18.86 10.72 3.87
CA LEU A 1 17.58 10.33 3.27
C LEU A 1 17.11 11.37 2.27
N SER A 2 16.76 10.94 1.08
CA SER A 2 16.24 11.85 0.08
C SER A 2 14.76 12.16 0.38
N PRO A 3 14.30 13.37 0.05
CA PRO A 3 12.88 13.71 0.23
C PRO A 3 11.93 12.76 -0.50
N ARG A 4 12.35 12.27 -1.66
CA ARG A 4 11.53 11.34 -2.44
C ARG A 4 11.34 10.01 -1.72
N GLN A 5 12.40 9.51 -1.11
CA GLN A 5 12.34 8.26 -0.37
C GLN A 5 11.42 8.39 0.84
N PHE A 6 11.55 9.50 1.54
CA PHE A 6 10.69 9.76 2.69
C PHE A 6 9.21 9.79 2.30
N LEU A 7 8.91 10.43 1.18
CA LEU A 7 7.54 10.55 0.69
C LEU A 7 6.98 9.18 0.28
N LYS A 8 7.80 8.36 -0.38
CA LYS A 8 7.40 7.01 -0.75
C LYS A 8 7.08 6.18 0.49
N ASP A 9 7.93 6.27 1.50
CA ASP A 9 7.72 5.52 2.74
C ASP A 9 6.42 5.93 3.42
N LEU A 10 6.13 7.22 3.46
CA LEU A 10 4.89 7.73 4.04
C LEU A 10 3.67 7.18 3.30
N ARG A 11 3.71 7.20 1.98
CA ARG A 11 2.61 6.72 1.16
C ARG A 11 2.38 5.23 1.36
N ILE A 12 3.46 4.45 1.40
CA ILE A 12 3.33 3.01 1.59
C ILE A 12 2.82 2.69 2.98
N ASN A 13 3.31 3.36 4.00
CA ASN A 13 2.84 3.14 5.37
C ASN A 13 1.36 3.50 5.51
N LYS A 14 0.95 4.59 4.90
CA LYS A 14 -0.47 4.97 4.89
C LYS A 14 -1.30 3.92 4.16
N GLY A 15 -0.77 3.41 3.05
CA GLY A 15 -1.43 2.36 2.29
C GLY A 15 -1.66 1.10 3.11
N LYS A 16 -0.67 0.70 3.89
CA LYS A 16 -0.78 -0.44 4.78
C LYS A 16 -1.95 -0.26 5.76
N GLU A 17 -2.02 0.92 6.36
CA GLU A 17 -3.08 1.23 7.32
C GLU A 17 -4.46 1.14 6.67
N LEU A 18 -4.61 1.77 5.50
CA LEU A 18 -5.89 1.79 4.82
C LEU A 18 -6.32 0.38 4.38
N LEU A 19 -5.38 -0.43 3.94
CA LEU A 19 -5.68 -1.81 3.58
C LEU A 19 -6.17 -2.61 4.78
N LYS A 20 -5.59 -2.38 5.94
CA LYS A 20 -6.02 -3.03 7.17
C LYS A 20 -7.45 -2.64 7.55
N HIS A 21 -7.85 -1.44 7.21
CA HIS A 21 -9.21 -0.96 7.48
C HIS A 21 -10.24 -1.46 6.48
N GLY A 22 -9.83 -2.24 5.51
CA GLY A 22 -10.74 -2.87 4.58
C GLY A 22 -11.02 -2.10 3.30
N LEU A 23 -10.31 -1.00 3.06
CA LEU A 23 -10.44 -0.27 1.80
C LEU A 23 -9.92 -1.13 0.66
N ASN A 24 -10.55 -1.02 -0.52
CA ASN A 24 -10.03 -1.77 -1.66
C ASN A 24 -8.75 -1.12 -2.20
N VAL A 25 -8.00 -1.90 -2.99
CA VAL A 25 -6.69 -1.47 -3.47
C VAL A 25 -6.77 -0.18 -4.30
N SER A 26 -7.80 -0.05 -5.13
CA SER A 26 -7.97 1.15 -5.95
C SER A 26 -8.15 2.39 -5.09
N GLN A 27 -8.98 2.29 -4.07
CA GLN A 27 -9.20 3.42 -3.16
C GLN A 27 -7.91 3.80 -2.45
N VAL A 28 -7.19 2.81 -1.96
CA VAL A 28 -5.93 3.05 -1.26
C VAL A 28 -4.93 3.74 -2.17
N CYS A 29 -4.82 3.27 -3.40
CA CYS A 29 -3.91 3.85 -4.40
C CYS A 29 -4.09 5.35 -4.52
N PHE A 30 -5.32 5.79 -4.73
CA PHE A 30 -5.60 7.21 -4.93
C PHE A 30 -5.56 8.01 -3.64
N GLU A 31 -5.97 7.40 -2.54
CA GLU A 31 -5.92 8.06 -1.23
C GLU A 31 -4.49 8.42 -0.81
N VAL A 32 -3.54 7.55 -1.11
CA VAL A 32 -2.14 7.82 -0.72
C VAL A 32 -1.42 8.70 -1.74
N GLY A 33 -2.05 9.03 -2.87
CA GLY A 33 -1.50 10.00 -3.80
C GLY A 33 -0.83 9.41 -5.04
N TYR A 34 -1.06 8.15 -5.36
CA TYR A 34 -0.56 7.58 -6.60
C TYR A 34 -1.53 7.86 -7.75
N GLU A 35 -0.97 8.05 -8.94
CA GLU A 35 -1.76 8.35 -10.12
C GLU A 35 -2.36 7.12 -10.80
N SER A 36 -1.66 5.99 -10.69
CA SER A 36 -2.12 4.78 -11.34
C SER A 36 -1.92 3.57 -10.44
N LEU A 37 -2.77 2.60 -10.61
CA LEU A 37 -2.74 1.37 -9.82
C LEU A 37 -1.45 0.58 -10.02
N PRO A 38 -0.97 0.37 -11.26
CA PRO A 38 0.29 -0.35 -11.46
C PRO A 38 1.46 0.27 -10.74
N THR A 39 1.55 1.60 -10.75
CA THR A 39 2.64 2.30 -10.06
C THR A 39 2.59 2.05 -8.56
N PHE A 40 1.40 2.15 -7.97
CA PHE A 40 1.22 1.88 -6.55
C PHE A 40 1.57 0.44 -6.22
N CYS A 41 1.06 -0.51 -7.01
CA CYS A 41 1.32 -1.93 -6.76
C CYS A 41 2.81 -2.26 -6.80
N ASN A 42 3.52 -1.72 -7.78
CA ASN A 42 4.96 -1.95 -7.90
C ASN A 42 5.72 -1.36 -6.70
N ALA A 43 5.38 -0.13 -6.33
CA ALA A 43 6.04 0.52 -5.20
C ALA A 43 5.75 -0.24 -3.89
N PHE A 44 4.51 -0.67 -3.71
CA PHE A 44 4.12 -1.40 -2.52
C PHE A 44 4.85 -2.74 -2.43
N LYS A 45 4.91 -3.47 -3.53
CA LYS A 45 5.59 -4.75 -3.57
C LYS A 45 7.08 -4.61 -3.26
N ARG A 46 7.71 -3.57 -3.80
CA ARG A 46 9.13 -3.31 -3.52
C ARG A 46 9.37 -3.01 -2.05
N ALA A 47 8.45 -2.29 -1.43
CA ALA A 47 8.62 -1.88 -0.04
C ALA A 47 8.29 -2.98 0.95
N THR A 48 7.30 -3.81 0.65
CA THR A 48 6.80 -4.82 1.59
C THR A 48 7.09 -6.25 1.20
N GLY A 49 7.39 -6.50 -0.06
CA GLY A 49 7.56 -7.86 -0.59
C GLY A 49 6.25 -8.48 -1.04
N TYR A 50 5.12 -7.80 -0.85
CA TYR A 50 3.80 -8.29 -1.23
C TYR A 50 3.07 -7.25 -2.05
N SER A 51 2.21 -7.72 -2.97
CA SER A 51 1.31 -6.78 -3.63
C SER A 51 0.28 -6.29 -2.61
N PRO A 52 -0.37 -5.15 -2.86
CA PRO A 52 -1.37 -4.63 -1.92
C PRO A 52 -2.49 -5.64 -1.64
N ARG A 53 -2.90 -6.36 -2.66
CA ARG A 53 -3.96 -7.34 -2.52
C ARG A 53 -3.51 -8.51 -1.65
N GLU A 54 -2.30 -9.01 -1.89
CA GLU A 54 -1.74 -10.08 -1.09
C GLU A 54 -1.59 -9.65 0.37
N TYR A 55 -1.12 -8.44 0.56
CA TYR A 55 -0.95 -7.89 1.90
C TYR A 55 -2.28 -7.82 2.64
N GLN A 56 -3.32 -7.36 1.94
CA GLN A 56 -4.65 -7.28 2.53
C GLN A 56 -5.18 -8.67 2.90
N ASN A 57 -4.95 -9.65 2.04
CA ASN A 57 -5.38 -11.02 2.32
C ASN A 57 -4.67 -11.62 3.52
N LEU A 58 -3.38 -11.33 3.67
CA LEU A 58 -2.62 -11.78 4.82
C LEU A 58 -3.20 -11.22 6.12
N ASN A 59 -3.58 -9.95 6.11
CA ASN A 59 -4.17 -9.31 7.27
C ASN A 59 -5.55 -9.89 7.59
N LYS A 60 -6.33 -10.24 6.58
CA LYS A 60 -7.61 -10.87 6.79
C LYS A 60 -7.45 -12.22 7.48
N SER A 61 -6.45 -12.98 7.05
CA SER A 61 -6.18 -14.28 7.65
C SER A 61 -5.86 -14.15 9.13
N ASN A 62 -5.20 -13.08 9.51
CA ASN A 62 -4.83 -12.85 10.90
C ASN A 62 -6.02 -12.51 11.79
N LEU A 63 -7.15 -12.14 11.21
CA LEU A 63 -8.34 -11.82 11.99
C LEU A 63 -9.11 -13.05 12.40
N GLU A 64 -8.74 -14.18 11.86
CA GLU A 64 -9.35 -15.46 12.25
C GLU A 64 -8.72 -15.98 13.58
#